data_d6ca6f8a04da43a76212b34359488eaa
#
_entry.id   d6ca6f8a04da43a76212b34359488eaa
#
_cell.length_a   1.000
_cell.length_b   1.000
_cell.length_c   1.000
_cell.angle_alpha   90.00
_cell.angle_beta   90.00
_cell.angle_gamma   90.00
#
_symmetry.space_group_name_H-M   'P 1'
#
loop_
_entity.id
_entity.type
_entity.pdbx_description
1 polymer ?
#
loop_
_entity_poly.entity_id
_entity_poly.type
_entity_poly.pdbx_seq_one_letter_code
_entity_poly.pdbx_strand_id
1 'polypeptide(L)'
;MATSRIIDLRKLLAERFPQESFPTPDQLVTGVAGFDSMLDGGLTKSAITELASPPGSAGSASFLAALLHRASRDGDFIALIDGRDSFDPQSIGTAALPHLLWIRCHKASEAMQAAI
;
A
#
# COMPACT_ATOMS: atom_id res chain seq x y z
N MET A 1 -11.74 -8.81 -32.13
CA MET A 1 -11.49 -10.09 -31.92
C MET A 1 -10.55 -10.54 -30.83
N ALA A 2 -9.50 -9.78 -30.41
CA ALA A 2 -8.72 -10.10 -29.22
C ALA A 2 -9.56 -10.13 -27.93
N THR A 3 -10.60 -9.30 -27.84
CA THR A 3 -11.51 -9.21 -26.68
C THR A 3 -12.33 -10.48 -26.49
N SER A 4 -12.81 -11.14 -27.56
CA SER A 4 -13.59 -12.37 -27.45
C SER A 4 -12.73 -13.54 -26.97
N ARG A 5 -11.48 -13.63 -27.42
CA ARG A 5 -10.53 -14.67 -26.98
C ARG A 5 -10.15 -14.55 -25.52
N ILE A 6 -10.03 -13.31 -25.00
CA ILE A 6 -9.77 -13.05 -23.58
C ILE A 6 -10.98 -13.43 -22.74
N ILE A 7 -12.19 -13.14 -23.19
CA ILE A 7 -13.44 -13.53 -22.51
C ILE A 7 -13.54 -15.07 -22.48
N ASP A 8 -13.24 -15.74 -23.58
CA ASP A 8 -13.28 -17.19 -23.67
C ASP A 8 -12.24 -17.84 -22.74
N LEU A 9 -11.04 -17.27 -22.66
CA LEU A 9 -10.00 -17.75 -21.74
C LEU A 9 -10.41 -17.60 -20.28
N ARG A 10 -10.98 -16.45 -19.92
CA ARG A 10 -11.49 -16.21 -18.54
C ARG A 10 -12.58 -17.21 -18.18
N LYS A 11 -13.50 -17.45 -19.09
CA LYS A 11 -14.60 -18.41 -18.90
C LYS A 11 -14.03 -19.82 -18.71
N LEU A 12 -13.10 -20.23 -19.53
CA LEU A 12 -12.46 -21.53 -19.46
C LEU A 12 -11.65 -21.72 -18.18
N LEU A 13 -10.96 -20.67 -17.72
CA LEU A 13 -10.24 -20.69 -16.45
C LEU A 13 -11.21 -20.78 -15.27
N ALA A 14 -12.32 -20.07 -15.32
CA ALA A 14 -13.34 -20.13 -14.26
C ALA A 14 -14.01 -21.50 -14.18
N GLU A 15 -14.20 -22.19 -15.31
CA GLU A 15 -14.76 -23.55 -15.37
C GLU A 15 -13.76 -24.61 -14.87
N ARG A 16 -12.47 -24.45 -15.23
CA ARG A 16 -11.42 -25.41 -14.87
C ARG A 16 -10.89 -25.24 -13.46
N PHE A 17 -10.86 -24.02 -12.99
CA PHE A 17 -10.37 -23.64 -11.66
C PHE A 17 -11.47 -22.80 -10.99
N PRO A 18 -12.56 -23.43 -10.51
CA PRO A 18 -13.58 -22.70 -9.78
C PRO A 18 -12.88 -22.05 -8.59
N GLN A 19 -12.74 -20.73 -8.69
CA GLN A 19 -12.25 -19.95 -7.56
C GLN A 19 -13.30 -20.09 -6.47
N GLU A 20 -12.89 -20.60 -5.35
CA GLU A 20 -13.64 -20.38 -4.12
C GLU A 20 -13.90 -18.88 -4.07
N SER A 21 -15.13 -18.49 -3.79
CA SER A 21 -15.48 -17.08 -3.64
C SER A 21 -14.70 -16.53 -2.45
N PHE A 22 -13.49 -16.04 -2.71
CA PHE A 22 -12.77 -15.30 -1.71
C PHE A 22 -13.62 -14.08 -1.36
N PRO A 23 -13.83 -13.81 -0.08
CA PRO A 23 -14.50 -12.58 0.31
C PRO A 23 -13.79 -11.42 -0.37
N THR A 24 -14.56 -10.44 -0.84
CA THR A 24 -14.01 -9.23 -1.44
C THR A 24 -12.91 -8.70 -0.50
N PRO A 25 -11.67 -8.54 -0.97
CA PRO A 25 -10.59 -8.14 -0.08
C PRO A 25 -10.97 -6.83 0.61
N ASP A 26 -10.82 -6.79 1.92
CA ASP A 26 -10.98 -5.56 2.67
C ASP A 26 -10.06 -4.48 2.12
N GLN A 27 -10.54 -3.26 2.13
CA GLN A 27 -9.80 -2.10 1.70
C GLN A 27 -9.35 -1.26 2.87
N LEU A 28 -8.14 -0.74 2.79
CA LEU A 28 -7.61 0.23 3.72
C LEU A 28 -7.85 1.63 3.16
N VAL A 29 -8.73 2.37 3.79
CA VAL A 29 -8.96 3.78 3.46
C VAL A 29 -7.71 4.58 3.82
N THR A 30 -7.13 5.28 2.85
CA THR A 30 -5.88 6.02 3.05
C THR A 30 -6.08 7.36 3.76
N GLY A 31 -7.29 7.91 3.66
CA GLY A 31 -7.61 9.26 4.12
C GLY A 31 -7.32 10.34 3.08
N VAL A 32 -6.77 9.97 1.93
CA VAL A 32 -6.57 10.87 0.79
C VAL A 32 -7.70 10.64 -0.20
N ALA A 33 -8.66 11.58 -0.25
CA ALA A 33 -9.91 11.41 -0.99
C ALA A 33 -9.71 11.07 -2.48
N GLY A 34 -8.76 11.71 -3.14
CA GLY A 34 -8.45 11.43 -4.55
C GLY A 34 -7.92 10.02 -4.78
N PHE A 35 -7.08 9.53 -3.88
CA PHE A 35 -6.57 8.16 -3.93
C PHE A 35 -7.66 7.13 -3.67
N ASP A 36 -8.43 7.34 -2.63
CA ASP A 36 -9.47 6.39 -2.24
C ASP A 36 -10.55 6.28 -3.32
N SER A 37 -10.85 7.39 -3.99
CA SER A 37 -11.77 7.43 -5.13
C SER A 37 -11.22 6.66 -6.34
N MET A 38 -9.94 6.82 -6.66
CA MET A 38 -9.28 6.12 -7.77
C MET A 38 -9.14 4.61 -7.53
N LEU A 39 -9.04 4.19 -6.27
CA LEU A 39 -8.83 2.81 -5.85
C LEU A 39 -10.12 2.12 -5.38
N ASP A 40 -11.28 2.67 -5.73
CA ASP A 40 -12.58 2.12 -5.35
C ASP A 40 -12.74 1.89 -3.85
N GLY A 41 -12.23 2.82 -3.04
CA GLY A 41 -12.39 2.82 -1.58
C GLY A 41 -11.09 2.73 -0.79
N GLY A 42 -9.96 2.48 -1.42
CA GLY A 42 -8.65 2.46 -0.75
C GLY A 42 -7.70 1.37 -1.23
N LEU A 43 -6.64 1.16 -0.48
CA LEU A 43 -5.65 0.12 -0.76
C LEU A 43 -6.23 -1.26 -0.46
N THR A 44 -6.03 -2.21 -1.34
CA THR A 44 -6.45 -3.60 -1.12
C THR A 44 -5.56 -4.23 -0.04
N LYS A 45 -6.19 -4.69 1.06
CA LYS A 45 -5.48 -5.46 2.08
C LYS A 45 -5.01 -6.80 1.51
N SER A 46 -3.94 -7.35 2.07
CA SER A 46 -3.33 -8.61 1.61
C SER A 46 -2.84 -8.60 0.15
N ALA A 47 -2.52 -7.42 -0.36
CA ALA A 47 -1.96 -7.22 -1.69
C ALA A 47 -0.76 -6.26 -1.63
N ILE A 48 0.07 -6.31 -2.65
CA ILE A 48 1.16 -5.34 -2.83
C ILE A 48 0.65 -4.24 -3.76
N THR A 49 0.78 -3.00 -3.30
CA THR A 49 0.47 -1.82 -4.11
C THR A 49 1.75 -1.02 -4.34
N GLU A 50 2.09 -0.78 -5.58
CA GLU A 50 3.20 0.07 -5.95
C GLU A 50 2.72 1.51 -6.14
N LEU A 51 3.41 2.44 -5.50
CA LEU A 51 3.19 3.87 -5.66
C LEU A 51 4.45 4.50 -6.24
N ALA A 52 4.34 5.03 -7.46
CA ALA A 52 5.42 5.76 -8.09
C ALA A 52 5.12 7.26 -8.10
N SER A 53 6.12 8.07 -7.77
CA SER A 53 6.02 9.53 -7.82
C SER A 53 7.17 10.12 -8.64
N PRO A 54 6.95 11.26 -9.32
CA PRO A 54 8.03 11.93 -10.05
C PRO A 54 9.19 12.32 -9.14
N PRO A 55 10.42 12.34 -9.65
CA PRO A 55 11.59 12.85 -8.92
C PRO A 55 11.35 14.27 -8.38
N GLY A 56 11.72 14.52 -7.13
CA GLY A 56 11.53 15.82 -6.47
C GLY A 56 10.10 16.10 -5.99
N SER A 57 9.18 15.16 -6.16
CA SER A 57 7.83 15.27 -5.62
C SER A 57 7.78 14.88 -4.14
N ALA A 58 7.04 15.63 -3.34
CA ALA A 58 6.73 15.29 -1.95
C ALA A 58 5.51 14.37 -1.79
N GLY A 59 4.94 13.89 -2.89
CA GLY A 59 3.69 13.12 -2.90
C GLY A 59 3.75 11.84 -2.07
N SER A 60 4.84 11.09 -2.15
CA SER A 60 5.02 9.85 -1.37
C SER A 60 5.14 10.12 0.14
N ALA A 61 5.80 11.20 0.54
CA ALA A 61 5.90 11.59 1.94
C ALA A 61 4.54 12.02 2.50
N SER A 62 3.76 12.78 1.75
CA SER A 62 2.41 13.18 2.13
C SER A 62 1.46 11.98 2.24
N PHE A 63 1.61 11.02 1.33
CA PHE A 63 0.84 9.79 1.36
C PHE A 63 1.15 8.93 2.59
N LEU A 64 2.43 8.76 2.91
CA LEU A 64 2.86 8.05 4.11
C LEU A 64 2.34 8.73 5.38
N ALA A 65 2.40 10.06 5.46
CA ALA A 65 1.84 10.82 6.57
C ALA A 65 0.34 10.56 6.73
N ALA A 66 -0.42 10.57 5.64
CA ALA A 66 -1.85 10.27 5.66
C ALA A 66 -2.15 8.85 6.16
N LEU A 67 -1.41 7.86 5.68
CA LEU A 67 -1.53 6.47 6.14
C LEU A 67 -1.23 6.32 7.62
N LEU A 68 -0.18 6.97 8.10
CA LEU A 68 0.21 6.90 9.50
C LEU A 68 -0.82 7.56 10.42
N HIS A 69 -1.37 8.70 10.03
CA HIS A 69 -2.46 9.33 10.75
C HIS A 69 -3.71 8.44 10.79
N ARG A 70 -4.02 7.80 9.69
CA ARG A 70 -5.16 6.88 9.62
C ARG A 70 -4.96 5.66 10.51
N ALA A 71 -3.79 5.05 10.47
CA ALA A 71 -3.43 3.93 11.32
C ALA A 71 -3.53 4.31 12.81
N SER A 72 -3.02 5.48 13.16
CA SER A 72 -3.10 6.00 14.53
C SER A 72 -4.54 6.14 15.02
N ARG A 73 -5.44 6.65 14.17
CA ARG A 73 -6.86 6.79 14.51
C ARG A 73 -7.57 5.46 14.67
N ASP A 74 -7.20 4.48 13.87
CA ASP A 74 -7.85 3.16 13.85
C ASP A 74 -7.22 2.18 14.88
N GLY A 75 -6.15 2.59 15.56
CA GLY A 75 -5.41 1.73 16.48
C GLY A 75 -4.50 0.70 15.80
N ASP A 76 -4.22 0.89 14.52
CA ASP A 76 -3.33 0.04 13.73
C ASP A 76 -1.88 0.50 13.84
N PHE A 77 -0.96 -0.36 13.38
CA PHE A 77 0.47 -0.07 13.33
C PHE A 77 0.98 -0.21 11.91
N ILE A 78 2.00 0.61 11.58
CA ILE A 78 2.69 0.57 10.30
C ILE A 78 4.15 0.21 10.54
N ALA A 79 4.69 -0.72 9.76
CA ALA A 79 6.12 -0.95 9.64
C ALA A 79 6.62 -0.26 8.37
N LEU A 80 7.57 0.66 8.52
CA LEU A 80 8.21 1.36 7.43
C LEU A 80 9.64 0.87 7.28
N ILE A 81 9.95 0.26 6.13
CA ILE A 81 11.31 -0.08 5.75
C ILE A 81 11.83 1.07 4.87
N ASP A 82 12.67 1.92 5.46
CA ASP A 82 13.17 3.12 4.83
C ASP A 82 14.52 2.84 4.16
N GLY A 83 14.46 2.44 2.90
CA GLY A 83 15.64 2.00 2.15
C GLY A 83 16.67 3.10 1.83
N ARG A 84 16.28 4.36 2.00
CA ARG A 84 17.16 5.52 1.73
C ARG A 84 17.46 6.36 2.97
N ASP A 85 16.95 5.96 4.12
CA ASP A 85 17.03 6.75 5.36
C ASP A 85 16.52 8.20 5.15
N SER A 86 15.41 8.33 4.43
CA SER A 86 14.86 9.61 3.99
C SER A 86 13.62 10.06 4.76
N PHE A 87 13.08 9.22 5.62
CA PHE A 87 11.92 9.56 6.43
C PHE A 87 12.26 10.61 7.49
N ASP A 88 11.43 11.64 7.56
CA ASP A 88 11.54 12.69 8.56
C ASP A 88 10.43 12.55 9.62
N PRO A 89 10.75 12.04 10.82
CA PRO A 89 9.76 11.88 11.87
C PRO A 89 9.22 13.22 12.40
N GLN A 90 9.95 14.31 12.21
CA GLN A 90 9.49 15.64 12.68
C GLN A 90 8.33 16.17 11.84
N SER A 91 8.17 15.69 10.61
CA SER A 91 7.03 16.04 9.75
C SER A 91 5.72 15.38 10.18
N ILE A 92 5.79 14.39 11.08
CA ILE A 92 4.64 13.64 11.57
C ILE A 92 4.31 14.11 12.99
N GLY A 93 3.03 14.27 13.29
CA GLY A 93 2.58 14.62 14.63
C GLY A 93 2.95 13.55 15.67
N THR A 94 3.25 13.99 16.88
CA THR A 94 3.68 13.10 17.98
C THR A 94 2.67 12.02 18.33
N ALA A 95 1.38 12.25 18.07
CA ALA A 95 0.32 11.27 18.32
C ALA A 95 0.38 10.04 17.38
N ALA A 96 0.89 10.21 16.16
CA ALA A 96 0.96 9.14 15.18
C ALA A 96 2.26 8.32 15.24
N LEU A 97 3.35 8.90 15.72
CA LEU A 97 4.66 8.23 15.77
C LEU A 97 4.68 6.92 16.59
N PRO A 98 3.96 6.78 17.71
CA PRO A 98 3.91 5.52 18.44
C PRO A 98 3.32 4.35 17.65
N HIS A 99 2.63 4.61 16.55
CA HIS A 99 2.04 3.61 15.65
C HIS A 99 2.98 3.21 14.50
N LEU A 100 4.21 3.71 14.50
CA LEU A 100 5.20 3.46 13.47
C LEU A 100 6.36 2.62 14.01
N LEU A 101 6.64 1.51 13.35
CA LEU A 101 7.92 0.82 13.45
C LEU A 101 8.78 1.27 12.27
N TRP A 102 9.80 2.07 12.54
CA TRP A 102 10.70 2.60 11.52
C TRP A 102 12.00 1.81 11.48
N ILE A 103 12.22 1.11 10.38
CA ILE A 103 13.43 0.34 10.11
C ILE A 103 14.31 1.15 9.15
N ARG A 104 15.37 1.71 9.66
CA ARG A 104 16.29 2.55 8.91
C ARG A 104 17.31 1.70 8.18
N CYS A 105 17.48 1.94 6.90
CA CYS A 105 18.42 1.24 6.05
C CYS A 105 19.27 2.24 5.26
N HIS A 106 20.53 1.92 5.06
CA HIS A 106 21.44 2.74 4.26
C HIS A 106 21.76 2.12 2.90
N LYS A 107 21.40 0.84 2.74
CA LYS A 107 21.63 0.07 1.50
C LYS A 107 20.38 -0.71 1.12
N ALA A 108 20.19 -0.91 -0.18
CA ALA A 108 19.09 -1.71 -0.69
C ALA A 108 19.08 -3.16 -0.15
N SER A 109 20.27 -3.75 0.06
CA SER A 109 20.42 -5.09 0.64
C SER A 109 19.87 -5.19 2.05
N GLU A 110 20.05 -4.16 2.88
CA GLU A 110 19.49 -4.11 4.24
C GLU A 110 17.96 -4.03 4.20
N ALA A 111 17.42 -3.23 3.30
CA ALA A 111 15.96 -3.11 3.12
C ALA A 111 15.35 -4.44 2.67
N MET A 112 16.00 -5.16 1.76
CA MET A 112 15.55 -6.48 1.33
C MET A 112 15.59 -7.50 2.46
N GLN A 113 16.62 -7.48 3.29
CA GLN A 113 16.71 -8.36 4.47
C GLN A 113 15.62 -8.05 5.51
N ALA A 114 15.31 -6.77 5.71
CA ALA A 114 14.27 -6.36 6.65
C ALA A 114 12.86 -6.78 6.17
N ALA A 115 12.66 -6.96 4.86
CA ALA A 115 11.37 -7.33 4.27
C ALA A 115 11.09 -8.84 4.30
N ILE A 116 12.08 -9.68 4.59
CA ILE A 116 11.97 -11.13 4.67
C ILE A 116 11.56 -11.56 6.08
#